data_619edd47976d90e6c7f0326378259c67
#
_entry.id   619edd47976d90e6c7f0326378259c67
#
_cell.length_a   1.000
_cell.length_b   1.000
_cell.length_c   1.000
_cell.angle_alpha   90.00
_cell.angle_beta   90.00
_cell.angle_gamma   90.00
#
_symmetry.space_group_name_H-M   'P 1'
#
loop_
_entity.id
_entity.type
_entity.pdbx_description
1 polymer ?
#
loop_
_entity_poly.entity_id
_entity_poly.type
_entity_poly.pdbx_seq_one_letter_code
_entity_poly.pdbx_strand_id
1 'polypeptide(L)'
;ASCGIAYAMRYVRAAVEGGVDLGGSGMIAEKIVLQTVKGAVELLQANGNHPEAEIDKVTTPGGVTIKGLNEMEHAGFTSAVIRGLKAGLK
;
A
#
# COMPACT_ATOMS: atom_id res chain seq x y z
N ALA A 1 -16.22 -4.53 8.82
CA ALA A 1 -15.83 -4.18 7.45
C ALA A 1 -15.57 -2.69 7.27
N SER A 2 -16.36 -1.83 7.94
CA SER A 2 -16.19 -0.38 7.79
C SER A 2 -14.85 0.12 8.32
N CYS A 3 -14.32 -0.48 9.39
CA CYS A 3 -12.98 -0.15 9.88
C CYS A 3 -11.91 -0.47 8.83
N GLY A 4 -11.99 -1.65 8.23
CA GLY A 4 -11.03 -2.05 7.22
C GLY A 4 -11.06 -1.15 5.99
N ILE A 5 -12.24 -0.72 5.58
CA ILE A 5 -12.39 0.21 4.46
C ILE A 5 -11.71 1.53 4.77
N ALA A 6 -11.93 2.07 5.97
CA ALA A 6 -11.30 3.33 6.39
C ALA A 6 -9.77 3.22 6.40
N TYR A 7 -9.23 2.08 6.85
CA TYR A 7 -7.78 1.87 6.88
C TYR A 7 -7.21 1.81 5.46
N ALA A 8 -7.92 1.15 4.55
CA ALA A 8 -7.50 1.13 3.15
C ALA A 8 -7.54 2.53 2.53
N MET A 9 -8.57 3.32 2.84
CA MET A 9 -8.67 4.69 2.38
C MET A 9 -7.55 5.57 2.94
N ARG A 10 -7.13 5.33 4.19
CA ARG A 10 -6.00 6.06 4.79
C ARG A 10 -4.71 5.75 4.05
N TYR A 11 -4.51 4.49 3.66
CA TYR A 11 -3.37 4.15 2.83
C TYR A 11 -3.39 4.93 1.51
N VAL A 12 -4.54 4.94 0.84
CA VAL A 12 -4.68 5.68 -0.42
C VAL A 12 -4.33 7.15 -0.23
N ARG A 13 -4.83 7.77 0.84
CA ARG A 13 -4.54 9.18 1.12
C ARG A 13 -3.05 9.42 1.33
N ALA A 14 -2.40 8.57 2.11
CA ALA A 14 -0.96 8.70 2.36
C ALA A 14 -0.17 8.56 1.06
N ALA A 15 -0.55 7.61 0.21
CA ALA A 15 0.11 7.41 -1.07
C ALA A 15 -0.09 8.61 -2.00
N VAL A 16 -1.27 9.21 -2.00
CA VAL A 16 -1.54 10.43 -2.78
C VAL A 16 -0.67 11.58 -2.29
N GLU A 17 -0.56 11.76 -0.97
CA GLU A 17 0.30 12.80 -0.39
C GLU A 17 1.75 12.60 -0.79
N GLY A 18 2.24 11.36 -0.80
CA GLY A 18 3.58 11.05 -1.29
C GLY A 18 3.77 11.41 -2.75
N GLY A 19 2.78 11.14 -3.59
CA GLY A 19 2.82 11.53 -4.99
C GLY A 19 2.89 13.04 -5.20
N VAL A 20 2.15 13.79 -4.39
CA VAL A 20 2.19 15.25 -4.43
C VAL A 20 3.56 15.79 -4.00
N ASP A 21 4.14 15.20 -2.95
CA ASP A 21 5.48 15.57 -2.49
C ASP A 21 6.54 15.37 -3.56
N LEU A 22 6.34 14.39 -4.46
CA LEU A 22 7.23 14.14 -5.58
C LEU A 22 6.99 15.12 -6.74
N GLY A 23 6.07 16.05 -6.60
CA GLY A 23 5.80 17.09 -7.60
C GLY A 23 4.58 16.86 -8.48
N GLY A 24 3.80 15.81 -8.22
CA GLY A 24 2.59 15.53 -8.98
C GLY A 24 1.40 16.38 -8.53
N SER A 25 0.37 16.48 -9.38
CA SER A 25 -0.89 17.09 -8.97
C SER A 25 -1.68 16.07 -8.14
N GLY A 26 -2.44 16.57 -7.16
CA GLY A 26 -3.26 15.69 -6.31
C GLY A 26 -4.26 14.87 -7.09
N MET A 27 -4.86 15.46 -8.11
CA MET A 27 -5.86 14.78 -8.93
C MET A 27 -5.27 13.62 -9.73
N ILE A 28 -4.09 13.83 -10.33
CA ILE A 28 -3.40 12.79 -11.09
C ILE A 28 -2.86 11.72 -10.16
N ALA A 29 -2.27 12.13 -9.03
CA ALA A 29 -1.75 11.19 -8.04
C ALA A 29 -2.86 10.26 -7.54
N GLU A 30 -4.05 10.79 -7.26
CA GLU A 30 -5.17 9.97 -6.80
C GLU A 30 -5.58 8.92 -7.84
N LYS A 31 -5.66 9.32 -9.11
CA LYS A 31 -6.00 8.38 -10.19
C LYS A 31 -4.98 7.25 -10.28
N ILE A 32 -3.69 7.59 -10.20
CA ILE A 32 -2.61 6.59 -10.27
C ILE A 32 -2.67 5.66 -9.09
N VAL A 33 -2.82 6.18 -7.87
CA VAL A 33 -2.87 5.37 -6.65
C VAL A 33 -4.06 4.42 -6.68
N LEU A 34 -5.25 4.92 -7.04
CA LEU A 34 -6.44 4.08 -7.10
C LEU A 34 -6.28 2.96 -8.11
N GLN A 35 -5.74 3.23 -9.28
CA GLN A 35 -5.51 2.22 -10.30
C GLN A 35 -4.47 1.19 -9.84
N THR A 36 -3.43 1.66 -9.15
CA THR A 36 -2.38 0.79 -8.62
C THR A 36 -2.92 -0.16 -7.56
N VAL A 37 -3.69 0.35 -6.61
CA VAL A 37 -4.29 -0.48 -5.55
C VAL A 37 -5.28 -1.48 -6.15
N LYS A 38 -6.09 -1.03 -7.10
CA LYS A 38 -7.02 -1.90 -7.80
C LYS A 38 -6.29 -3.04 -8.51
N GLY A 39 -5.20 -2.72 -9.21
CA GLY A 39 -4.39 -3.71 -9.90
C GLY A 39 -3.77 -4.73 -8.94
N ALA A 40 -3.29 -4.27 -7.80
CA ALA A 40 -2.74 -5.17 -6.77
C ALA A 40 -3.79 -6.16 -6.27
N VAL A 41 -4.99 -5.66 -5.98
CA VAL A 41 -6.10 -6.51 -5.53
C VAL A 41 -6.47 -7.53 -6.61
N GLU A 42 -6.57 -7.09 -7.85
CA GLU A 42 -6.91 -7.97 -8.97
C GLU A 42 -5.87 -9.08 -9.17
N LEU A 43 -4.59 -8.75 -9.04
CA LEU A 43 -3.53 -9.75 -9.13
C LEU A 43 -3.63 -10.80 -8.03
N LEU A 44 -3.86 -10.37 -6.80
CA LEU A 44 -4.02 -11.30 -5.68
C LEU A 44 -5.23 -12.20 -5.86
N GLN A 45 -6.33 -11.65 -6.33
CA GLN A 45 -7.55 -12.44 -6.56
C GLN A 45 -7.39 -13.41 -7.72
N ALA A 46 -6.75 -12.99 -8.80
CA ALA A 46 -6.59 -13.82 -9.99
C ALA A 46 -5.59 -14.95 -9.76
N ASN A 47 -4.48 -14.68 -9.09
CA ASN A 47 -3.39 -15.65 -8.94
C ASN A 47 -3.54 -16.56 -7.72
N GLY A 48 -4.25 -16.11 -6.69
CA GLY A 48 -4.43 -16.88 -5.46
C GLY A 48 -3.14 -17.08 -4.66
N ASN A 49 -2.09 -16.32 -4.96
CA ASN A 49 -0.82 -16.45 -4.27
C ASN A 49 -0.79 -15.65 -2.98
N HIS A 50 0.13 -16.01 -2.10
CA HIS A 50 0.39 -15.23 -0.91
C HIS A 50 0.86 -13.82 -1.30
N PRO A 51 0.42 -12.76 -0.59
CA PRO A 51 0.85 -11.40 -0.90
C PRO A 51 2.36 -11.22 -1.02
N GLU A 52 3.13 -11.88 -0.16
CA GLU A 52 4.60 -11.79 -0.20
C GLU A 52 5.16 -12.38 -1.50
N ALA A 53 4.55 -13.44 -2.02
CA ALA A 53 4.98 -14.02 -3.30
C ALA A 53 4.73 -13.04 -4.46
N GLU A 54 3.61 -12.31 -4.42
CA GLU A 54 3.33 -11.29 -5.44
C GLU A 54 4.25 -10.08 -5.31
N ILE A 55 4.58 -9.69 -4.08
CA ILE A 55 5.56 -8.63 -3.84
C ILE A 55 6.92 -9.01 -4.43
N ASP A 56 7.35 -10.25 -4.24
CA ASP A 56 8.63 -10.72 -4.76
C ASP A 56 8.73 -10.59 -6.28
N LYS A 57 7.62 -10.78 -6.98
CA LYS A 57 7.60 -10.66 -8.44
C LYS A 57 7.89 -9.25 -8.95
N VAL A 58 7.59 -8.24 -8.14
CA VAL A 58 7.76 -6.83 -8.53
C VAL A 58 8.91 -6.15 -7.79
N THR A 59 9.70 -6.91 -7.05
CA THR A 59 10.88 -6.40 -6.35
C THR A 59 12.14 -7.07 -6.86
N THR A 60 13.07 -6.25 -7.37
CA THR A 60 14.38 -6.75 -7.78
C THR A 60 15.41 -6.41 -6.70
N PRO A 61 16.43 -7.27 -6.49
CA PRO A 61 17.47 -6.96 -5.51
C PRO A 61 18.10 -5.59 -5.76
N GLY A 62 18.09 -4.72 -4.73
CA GLY A 62 18.66 -3.38 -4.83
C GLY A 62 17.85 -2.40 -5.67
N GLY A 63 16.65 -2.77 -6.13
CA GLY A 63 15.81 -1.88 -6.92
C GLY A 63 15.06 -0.85 -6.08
N VAL A 64 14.34 0.06 -6.74
CA VAL A 64 13.62 1.14 -6.04
C VAL A 64 12.45 0.63 -5.21
N THR A 65 11.78 -0.43 -5.66
CA THR A 65 10.62 -0.97 -4.96
C THR A 65 10.99 -1.50 -3.57
N ILE A 66 12.07 -2.29 -3.50
CA ILE A 66 12.48 -2.83 -2.20
C ILE A 66 13.00 -1.74 -1.27
N LYS A 67 13.61 -0.69 -1.81
CA LYS A 67 14.04 0.45 -1.00
C LYS A 67 12.84 1.14 -0.35
N GLY A 68 11.77 1.33 -1.12
CA GLY A 68 10.53 1.90 -0.60
C GLY A 68 9.88 1.03 0.47
N LEU A 69 9.80 -0.28 0.22
CA LEU A 69 9.24 -1.22 1.19
C LEU A 69 10.03 -1.22 2.50
N ASN A 70 11.37 -1.20 2.41
CA ASN A 70 12.21 -1.17 3.60
C ASN A 70 12.00 0.10 4.41
N GLU A 71 11.89 1.25 3.76
CA GLU A 71 11.60 2.50 4.46
C GLU A 71 10.25 2.47 5.15
N MET A 72 9.23 1.93 4.50
CA MET A 72 7.91 1.77 5.11
C MET A 72 7.98 0.89 6.34
N GLU A 73 8.70 -0.24 6.26
CA GLU A 73 8.84 -1.14 7.40
C GLU A 73 9.66 -0.52 8.54
N HIS A 74 10.71 0.23 8.23
CA HIS A 74 11.47 0.96 9.25
C HIS A 74 10.58 1.95 10.00
N ALA A 75 9.61 2.54 9.32
CA ALA A 75 8.65 3.45 9.94
C ALA A 75 7.51 2.71 10.66
N GLY A 76 7.47 1.38 10.59
CA GLY A 76 6.51 0.57 11.34
C GLY A 76 5.22 0.25 10.60
N PHE A 77 5.25 0.15 9.28
CA PHE A 77 4.04 -0.05 8.47
C PHE A 77 3.22 -1.27 8.91
N THR A 78 3.85 -2.45 8.93
CA THR A 78 3.15 -3.70 9.29
C THR A 78 2.61 -3.63 10.71
N SER A 79 3.42 -3.14 11.65
CA SER A 79 3.01 -2.99 13.04
C SER A 79 1.85 -2.03 13.19
N ALA A 80 1.86 -0.92 12.44
CA ALA A 80 0.77 0.06 12.49
C ALA A 80 -0.55 -0.54 12.04
N VAL A 81 -0.53 -1.32 10.96
CA VAL A 81 -1.74 -1.99 10.45
C VAL A 81 -2.28 -2.99 11.48
N ILE A 82 -1.41 -3.83 12.02
CA ILE A 82 -1.81 -4.84 13.02
C ILE A 82 -2.39 -4.17 14.27
N ARG A 83 -1.71 -3.16 14.79
CA ARG A 83 -2.14 -2.46 15.99
C ARG A 83 -3.47 -1.74 15.78
N GLY A 84 -3.64 -1.13 14.61
CA GLY A 84 -4.88 -0.44 14.27
C GLY A 84 -6.07 -1.40 14.24
N LEU A 85 -5.90 -2.54 13.59
CA LEU A 85 -6.94 -3.57 13.52
C LEU A 85 -7.32 -4.08 14.91
N LYS A 86 -6.32 -4.35 15.75
CA LYS A 86 -6.58 -4.81 17.13
C LYS A 86 -7.34 -3.77 17.95
N ALA A 87 -6.95 -2.52 17.83
CA ALA A 87 -7.61 -1.43 18.56
C ALA A 87 -9.07 -1.28 18.13
N GLY A 88 -9.34 -1.47 16.83
CA GLY A 88 -10.69 -1.33 16.28
C GLY A 88 -11.66 -2.44 16.69
N LEU A 89 -11.15 -3.54 17.25
CA LEU A 89 -12.00 -4.66 17.69
C LEU A 89 -12.55 -4.48 19.13
N LYS A 90 -12.17 -3.42 19.81
CA LYS A 90 -12.61 -3.18 21.18
C LYS A 90 -13.87 -2.36 21.26
#